data_0b14b6d0fa7a5851460c8fe3d13af87f
#
_entry.id   0b14b6d0fa7a5851460c8fe3d13af87f
#
_cell.length_a   1.000
_cell.length_b   1.000
_cell.length_c   1.000
_cell.angle_alpha   90.00
_cell.angle_beta   90.00
_cell.angle_gamma   90.00
#
_symmetry.space_group_name_H-M   'P 1'
#
loop_
_entity.id
_entity.type
_entity.pdbx_description
1 polymer ?
#
loop_
_entity_poly.entity_id
_entity_poly.type
_entity_poly.pdbx_seq_one_letter_code
_entity_poly.pdbx_strand_id
1 'polypeptide(L)'
;FQAEDGIRDQPRSRGLGDVYKRQGDGCKRDEDDYYWITGRVDDVINVSGHRMGTAEVESALVSHEKVAEAAVVGFPHEIKGQGIYAYVTLIAGEEKSNQIKRDLVDWVRKEIGPIASPDFIQFSPNLPKTRSGKIMRRILRKIAANDYDDLGDTSTLAEPKVIDDLIENKQNLKL
;
A
#
# COMPACT_ATOMS: atom_id res chain seq x y z
N PHE A 1 -13.43 -3.52 22.35
CA PHE A 1 -13.79 -3.42 20.94
C PHE A 1 -13.97 -4.82 20.34
N GLN A 2 -15.04 -5.03 19.67
CA GLN A 2 -15.34 -6.27 18.98
C GLN A 2 -15.79 -5.91 17.56
N ALA A 3 -15.05 -6.34 16.57
CA ALA A 3 -15.45 -6.18 15.20
C ALA A 3 -16.26 -7.39 14.75
N GLU A 4 -17.36 -7.15 14.12
CA GLU A 4 -18.22 -8.20 13.56
C GLU A 4 -17.52 -8.99 12.46
N ASP A 5 -16.54 -8.38 11.80
CA ASP A 5 -15.76 -8.98 10.73
C ASP A 5 -14.44 -9.60 11.18
N GLY A 6 -14.39 -10.12 12.39
CA GLY A 6 -13.21 -10.82 12.88
C GLY A 6 -12.03 -9.97 13.33
N ILE A 7 -12.15 -8.64 13.26
CA ILE A 7 -11.17 -7.75 13.86
C ILE A 7 -11.51 -7.61 15.34
N ARG A 8 -10.65 -8.09 16.19
CA ARG A 8 -10.86 -8.03 17.62
C ARG A 8 -9.72 -7.31 18.30
N ASP A 9 -10.03 -6.20 18.95
CA ASP A 9 -9.15 -5.62 19.95
C ASP A 9 -9.23 -6.45 21.22
N GLN A 10 -8.13 -7.07 21.59
CA GLN A 10 -8.05 -7.81 22.83
C GLN A 10 -7.18 -7.05 23.80
N PRO A 11 -7.63 -6.84 25.04
CA PRO A 11 -6.78 -6.30 26.09
C PRO A 11 -5.63 -7.27 26.35
N ARG A 12 -4.42 -6.72 26.28
CA ARG A 12 -3.26 -7.53 26.35
C ARG A 12 -2.34 -7.17 27.38
N SER A 13 -2.04 -7.65 28.30
CA SER A 13 -1.27 -7.22 29.44
C SER A 13 -2.04 -6.30 30.36
N ARG A 14 -2.69 -6.87 31.29
CA ARG A 14 -2.94 -6.23 32.55
C ARG A 14 -1.65 -6.30 33.37
N GLY A 15 -0.65 -5.57 32.94
CA GLY A 15 0.60 -5.39 33.63
C GLY A 15 0.71 -3.97 34.13
N LEU A 16 1.74 -3.68 34.87
CA LEU A 16 2.08 -2.41 35.46
C LEU A 16 2.03 -1.25 34.46
N GLY A 17 0.98 -0.43 34.54
CA GLY A 17 0.71 0.67 33.67
C GLY A 17 -0.04 0.24 32.40
N ASP A 18 -0.93 1.07 31.93
CA ASP A 18 -1.84 0.89 30.81
C ASP A 18 -1.15 0.72 29.44
N VAL A 19 -0.30 -0.29 29.30
CA VAL A 19 0.37 -0.60 28.04
C VAL A 19 -0.51 -1.53 27.23
N TYR A 20 -1.28 -0.95 26.33
CA TYR A 20 -2.06 -1.70 25.35
C TYR A 20 -1.18 -2.09 24.16
N LYS A 21 -0.97 -3.37 23.94
CA LYS A 21 -0.48 -3.88 22.65
C LYS A 21 -1.65 -3.99 21.69
N ARG A 22 -1.71 -3.11 20.71
CA ARG A 22 -2.64 -3.21 19.61
C ARG A 22 -2.09 -4.19 18.58
N GLN A 23 -2.86 -5.21 18.21
CA GLN A 23 -2.52 -6.03 17.05
C GLN A 23 -2.81 -5.23 15.80
N GLY A 24 -1.85 -5.16 14.88
CA GLY A 24 -1.92 -4.36 13.68
C GLY A 24 -2.49 -5.09 12.47
N ASP A 25 -2.80 -6.39 12.59
CA ASP A 25 -3.28 -7.20 11.47
C ASP A 25 -4.77 -7.47 11.58
N GLY A 26 -5.50 -7.24 10.47
CA GLY A 26 -6.89 -7.60 10.33
C GLY A 26 -7.04 -9.01 9.79
N CYS A 27 -8.10 -9.73 10.23
CA CYS A 27 -8.45 -11.01 9.66
C CYS A 27 -9.97 -11.19 9.61
N LYS A 28 -10.42 -11.97 8.65
CA LYS A 28 -11.78 -12.44 8.52
C LYS A 28 -11.81 -13.96 8.83
N ARG A 29 -12.80 -14.40 9.57
CA ARG A 29 -13.07 -15.83 9.80
C ARG A 29 -14.19 -16.24 8.86
N ASP A 30 -14.02 -17.33 8.11
CA ASP A 30 -15.04 -17.89 7.25
C ASP A 30 -15.95 -18.88 7.97
N GLU A 31 -16.90 -19.48 7.24
CA GLU A 31 -17.89 -20.42 7.75
C GLU A 31 -17.27 -21.75 8.21
N ASP A 32 -16.09 -22.09 7.67
CA ASP A 32 -15.32 -23.28 8.01
C ASP A 32 -14.28 -23.04 9.12
N ASP A 33 -14.37 -21.89 9.79
CA ASP A 33 -13.48 -21.47 10.89
C ASP A 33 -12.02 -21.17 10.49
N TYR A 34 -11.73 -20.97 9.19
CA TYR A 34 -10.43 -20.51 8.74
C TYR A 34 -10.28 -19.00 8.89
N TYR A 35 -9.05 -18.56 9.19
CA TYR A 35 -8.72 -17.14 9.30
C TYR A 35 -8.00 -16.66 8.04
N TRP A 36 -8.60 -15.68 7.38
CA TRP A 36 -8.04 -15.01 6.22
C TRP A 36 -7.44 -13.68 6.67
N ILE A 37 -6.12 -13.53 6.53
CA ILE A 37 -5.45 -12.28 6.86
C ILE A 37 -5.80 -11.25 5.79
N THR A 38 -6.48 -10.18 6.19
CA THR A 38 -6.94 -9.12 5.28
C THR A 38 -5.97 -7.97 5.15
N GLY A 39 -4.87 -7.99 5.91
CA GLY A 39 -3.82 -6.99 5.90
C GLY A 39 -3.71 -6.23 7.21
N ARG A 40 -2.93 -5.16 7.21
CA ARG A 40 -2.70 -4.34 8.41
C ARG A 40 -3.82 -3.33 8.60
N VAL A 41 -4.21 -3.10 9.83
CA VAL A 41 -5.26 -2.10 10.19
C VAL A 41 -4.78 -0.66 9.89
N ASP A 42 -3.48 -0.42 9.94
CA ASP A 42 -2.83 0.85 9.65
C ASP A 42 -2.53 1.07 8.14
N ASP A 43 -2.65 0.03 7.32
CA ASP A 43 -2.51 0.09 5.87
C ASP A 43 -3.88 0.12 5.15
N VAL A 44 -4.89 0.73 5.78
CA VAL A 44 -6.21 0.96 5.21
C VAL A 44 -6.27 2.35 4.60
N ILE A 45 -6.77 2.43 3.38
CA ILE A 45 -7.04 3.68 2.66
C ILE A 45 -8.53 3.98 2.74
N ASN A 46 -8.89 5.25 2.91
CA ASN A 46 -10.28 5.71 2.87
C ASN A 46 -10.53 6.54 1.60
N VAL A 47 -11.04 5.89 0.57
CA VAL A 47 -11.34 6.50 -0.73
C VAL A 47 -12.82 6.81 -0.80
N SER A 48 -13.19 8.08 -0.82
CA SER A 48 -14.60 8.53 -0.92
C SER A 48 -15.51 7.88 0.14
N GLY A 49 -15.01 7.68 1.36
CA GLY A 49 -15.75 7.04 2.45
C GLY A 49 -15.68 5.50 2.48
N HIS A 50 -15.10 4.87 1.48
CA HIS A 50 -14.92 3.42 1.44
C HIS A 50 -13.55 3.05 2.00
N ARG A 51 -13.55 2.18 2.99
CA ARG A 51 -12.32 1.64 3.59
C ARG A 51 -11.88 0.39 2.84
N MET A 52 -10.68 0.40 2.31
CA MET A 52 -10.08 -0.75 1.63
C MET A 52 -8.65 -1.00 2.10
N GLY A 53 -8.24 -2.24 2.13
CA GLY A 53 -6.86 -2.62 2.43
C GLY A 53 -5.93 -2.37 1.24
N THR A 54 -4.74 -1.84 1.49
CA THR A 54 -3.73 -1.70 0.43
C THR A 54 -3.35 -3.05 -0.17
N ALA A 55 -3.32 -4.10 0.65
CA ALA A 55 -2.97 -5.45 0.25
C ALA A 55 -3.90 -6.02 -0.83
N GLU A 56 -5.18 -5.65 -0.83
CA GLU A 56 -6.15 -6.09 -1.84
C GLU A 56 -5.79 -5.52 -3.21
N VAL A 57 -5.50 -4.23 -3.28
CA VAL A 57 -5.08 -3.55 -4.51
C VAL A 57 -3.70 -4.04 -4.97
N GLU A 58 -2.76 -4.24 -4.05
CA GLU A 58 -1.45 -4.81 -4.33
C GLU A 58 -1.57 -6.21 -4.95
N SER A 59 -2.43 -7.07 -4.38
CA SER A 59 -2.68 -8.42 -4.88
C SER A 59 -3.26 -8.41 -6.29
N ALA A 60 -4.21 -7.52 -6.56
CA ALA A 60 -4.77 -7.36 -7.90
C ALA A 60 -3.71 -6.88 -8.90
N LEU A 61 -2.84 -5.95 -8.53
CA LEU A 61 -1.75 -5.50 -9.40
C LEU A 61 -0.74 -6.61 -9.70
N VAL A 62 -0.33 -7.38 -8.68
CA VAL A 62 0.64 -8.47 -8.81
C VAL A 62 0.07 -9.66 -9.58
N SER A 63 -1.25 -9.84 -9.62
CA SER A 63 -1.87 -10.89 -10.44
C SER A 63 -1.81 -10.60 -11.94
N HIS A 64 -1.43 -9.39 -12.34
CA HIS A 64 -1.22 -9.04 -13.74
C HIS A 64 0.13 -9.57 -14.24
N GLU A 65 0.13 -10.24 -15.41
CA GLU A 65 1.29 -10.95 -15.98
C GLU A 65 2.57 -10.11 -16.15
N LYS A 66 2.44 -8.78 -16.25
CA LYS A 66 3.57 -7.85 -16.45
C LYS A 66 4.13 -7.26 -15.16
N VAL A 67 3.56 -7.58 -14.01
CA VAL A 67 3.92 -7.00 -12.72
C VAL A 67 4.72 -7.99 -11.90
N ALA A 68 5.92 -7.59 -11.49
CA ALA A 68 6.76 -8.39 -10.58
C ALA A 68 6.44 -8.08 -9.12
N GLU A 69 6.30 -6.79 -8.78
CA GLU A 69 5.98 -6.32 -7.43
C GLU A 69 5.12 -5.07 -7.48
N ALA A 70 4.28 -4.89 -6.48
CA ALA A 70 3.53 -3.67 -6.29
C ALA A 70 3.50 -3.27 -4.81
N ALA A 71 3.46 -1.97 -4.56
CA ALA A 71 3.19 -1.40 -3.25
C ALA A 71 2.19 -0.26 -3.40
N VAL A 72 1.17 -0.26 -2.57
CA VAL A 72 0.08 0.72 -2.63
C VAL A 72 0.04 1.52 -1.34
N VAL A 73 -0.13 2.83 -1.48
CA VAL A 73 -0.29 3.76 -0.36
C VAL A 73 -1.40 4.76 -0.64
N GLY A 74 -2.02 5.25 0.42
CA GLY A 74 -2.91 6.41 0.34
C GLY A 74 -2.11 7.71 0.31
N PHE A 75 -2.61 8.69 -0.43
CA PHE A 75 -2.11 10.06 -0.41
C PHE A 75 -3.28 11.04 -0.25
N PRO A 76 -3.07 12.26 0.28
CA PRO A 76 -4.12 13.26 0.39
C PRO A 76 -4.69 13.64 -0.98
N HIS A 77 -6.02 13.59 -1.11
CA HIS A 77 -6.73 13.95 -2.35
C HIS A 77 -7.90 14.88 -2.02
N GLU A 78 -8.00 16.04 -2.69
CA GLU A 78 -8.94 17.11 -2.37
C GLU A 78 -10.41 16.65 -2.40
N ILE A 79 -10.79 15.82 -3.36
CA ILE A 79 -12.19 15.39 -3.56
C ILE A 79 -12.49 14.09 -2.83
N LYS A 80 -11.57 13.12 -2.86
CA LYS A 80 -11.80 11.76 -2.35
C LYS A 80 -11.40 11.60 -0.87
N GLY A 81 -10.80 12.62 -0.26
CA GLY A 81 -10.12 12.53 1.03
C GLY A 81 -8.76 11.83 0.91
N GLN A 82 -8.74 10.58 0.45
CA GLN A 82 -7.51 9.88 0.07
C GLN A 82 -7.63 9.33 -1.36
N GLY A 83 -6.55 9.45 -2.11
CA GLY A 83 -6.35 8.78 -3.39
C GLY A 83 -5.44 7.57 -3.25
N ILE A 84 -5.40 6.75 -4.29
CA ILE A 84 -4.61 5.53 -4.36
C ILE A 84 -3.38 5.78 -5.22
N TYR A 85 -2.19 5.63 -4.62
CA TYR A 85 -0.92 5.72 -5.32
C TYR A 85 -0.26 4.33 -5.35
N ALA A 86 -0.03 3.80 -6.55
CA ALA A 86 0.59 2.50 -6.77
C ALA A 86 2.01 2.67 -7.29
N TYR A 87 2.96 2.05 -6.61
CA TYR A 87 4.33 1.85 -7.07
C TYR A 87 4.45 0.46 -7.64
N VAL A 88 4.89 0.33 -8.88
CA VAL A 88 4.89 -0.94 -9.62
C VAL A 88 6.27 -1.22 -10.19
N THR A 89 6.79 -2.40 -9.93
CA THR A 89 7.96 -2.95 -10.61
C THR A 89 7.48 -3.94 -11.67
N LEU A 90 7.84 -3.69 -12.92
CA LEU A 90 7.53 -4.59 -14.03
C LEU A 90 8.47 -5.79 -14.06
N ILE A 91 8.04 -6.89 -14.67
CA ILE A 91 8.91 -8.04 -14.92
C ILE A 91 10.04 -7.65 -15.89
N ALA A 92 11.13 -8.40 -15.88
CA ALA A 92 12.26 -8.16 -16.75
C ALA A 92 11.85 -8.29 -18.23
N GLY A 93 12.25 -7.29 -19.03
CA GLY A 93 11.92 -7.25 -20.46
C GLY A 93 10.69 -6.42 -20.83
N GLU A 94 9.87 -6.00 -19.86
CA GLU A 94 8.76 -5.10 -20.11
C GLU A 94 9.19 -3.62 -20.04
N GLU A 95 8.76 -2.84 -21.03
CA GLU A 95 9.07 -1.41 -21.09
C GLU A 95 7.96 -0.58 -20.43
N LYS A 96 8.38 0.45 -19.68
CA LYS A 96 7.47 1.40 -19.06
C LYS A 96 6.69 2.16 -20.14
N SER A 97 5.36 2.11 -20.12
CA SER A 97 4.53 2.82 -21.08
C SER A 97 3.22 3.32 -20.45
N ASN A 98 2.64 4.35 -21.05
CA ASN A 98 1.32 4.83 -20.65
C ASN A 98 0.20 3.82 -20.98
N GLN A 99 0.46 2.92 -21.92
CA GLN A 99 -0.49 1.84 -22.24
C GLN A 99 -0.55 0.87 -21.06
N ILE A 100 0.60 0.39 -20.56
CA ILE A 100 0.63 -0.51 -19.41
C ILE A 100 0.00 0.14 -18.18
N LYS A 101 0.18 1.45 -17.96
CA LYS A 101 -0.52 2.13 -16.86
C LYS A 101 -2.04 2.01 -16.98
N ARG A 102 -2.59 2.25 -18.17
CA ARG A 102 -4.02 2.11 -18.41
C ARG A 102 -4.49 0.68 -18.22
N ASP A 103 -3.76 -0.28 -18.76
CA ASP A 103 -4.08 -1.69 -18.66
C ASP A 103 -4.12 -2.14 -17.18
N LEU A 104 -3.19 -1.67 -16.36
CA LEU A 104 -3.16 -1.95 -14.92
C LEU A 104 -4.33 -1.30 -14.16
N VAL A 105 -4.71 -0.06 -14.51
CA VAL A 105 -5.89 0.60 -13.92
C VAL A 105 -7.16 -0.18 -14.27
N ASP A 106 -7.34 -0.55 -15.55
CA ASP A 106 -8.49 -1.32 -16.01
C ASP A 106 -8.52 -2.73 -15.40
N TRP A 107 -7.34 -3.33 -15.21
CA TRP A 107 -7.20 -4.62 -14.53
C TRP A 107 -7.68 -4.55 -13.08
N VAL A 108 -7.19 -3.61 -12.28
CA VAL A 108 -7.64 -3.43 -10.90
C VAL A 108 -9.14 -3.13 -10.84
N ARG A 109 -9.63 -2.31 -11.77
CA ARG A 109 -11.05 -1.98 -11.87
C ARG A 109 -11.92 -3.20 -12.15
N LYS A 110 -11.43 -4.14 -12.95
CA LYS A 110 -12.11 -5.39 -13.25
C LYS A 110 -12.09 -6.36 -12.07
N GLU A 111 -10.94 -6.49 -11.40
CA GLU A 111 -10.74 -7.47 -10.32
C GLU A 111 -11.45 -7.06 -9.01
N ILE A 112 -11.43 -5.77 -8.67
CA ILE A 112 -11.96 -5.27 -7.39
C ILE A 112 -13.16 -4.35 -7.61
N GLY A 113 -13.04 -3.42 -8.55
CA GLY A 113 -14.07 -2.42 -8.82
C GLY A 113 -13.52 -1.00 -9.01
N PRO A 114 -14.35 -0.07 -9.45
CA PRO A 114 -13.92 1.27 -9.87
C PRO A 114 -13.34 2.12 -8.73
N ILE A 115 -13.77 1.89 -7.48
CA ILE A 115 -13.31 2.64 -6.31
C ILE A 115 -11.84 2.31 -5.98
N ALA A 116 -11.40 1.09 -6.29
CA ALA A 116 -10.05 0.62 -6.05
C ALA A 116 -9.04 1.02 -7.14
N SER A 117 -9.51 1.69 -8.20
CA SER A 117 -8.64 2.10 -9.31
C SER A 117 -7.56 3.07 -8.84
N PRO A 118 -6.27 2.80 -9.08
CA PRO A 118 -5.19 3.73 -8.75
C PRO A 118 -5.34 5.07 -9.47
N ASP A 119 -5.18 6.17 -8.72
CA ASP A 119 -5.14 7.52 -9.28
C ASP A 119 -3.79 7.78 -9.98
N PHE A 120 -2.73 7.23 -9.39
CA PHE A 120 -1.39 7.30 -9.96
C PHE A 120 -0.72 5.93 -9.94
N ILE A 121 -0.04 5.61 -11.05
CA ILE A 121 0.86 4.47 -11.14
C ILE A 121 2.25 4.99 -11.49
N GLN A 122 3.20 4.74 -10.60
CA GLN A 122 4.61 5.04 -10.81
C GLN A 122 5.40 3.75 -11.01
N PHE A 123 6.09 3.63 -12.13
CA PHE A 123 7.01 2.54 -12.35
C PHE A 123 8.35 2.82 -11.69
N SER A 124 8.82 1.87 -10.88
CA SER A 124 10.14 1.90 -10.27
C SER A 124 10.87 0.59 -10.56
N PRO A 125 12.20 0.63 -10.77
CA PRO A 125 12.98 -0.59 -10.95
C PRO A 125 13.00 -1.45 -9.67
N ASN A 126 12.95 -0.82 -8.51
CA ASN A 126 12.91 -1.44 -7.20
C ASN A 126 12.00 -0.67 -6.24
N LEU A 127 11.49 -1.35 -5.22
CA LEU A 127 10.76 -0.74 -4.10
C LEU A 127 11.71 -0.55 -2.91
N PRO A 128 11.51 0.49 -2.07
CA PRO A 128 12.34 0.71 -0.89
C PRO A 128 12.08 -0.41 0.13
N LYS A 129 13.08 -1.24 0.35
CA LYS A 129 13.01 -2.40 1.24
C LYS A 129 14.05 -2.30 2.34
N THR A 130 13.72 -2.86 3.49
CA THR A 130 14.70 -3.13 4.55
C THR A 130 15.65 -4.25 4.08
N ARG A 131 16.78 -4.40 4.79
CA ARG A 131 17.72 -5.52 4.54
C ARG A 131 17.06 -6.91 4.69
N SER A 132 15.94 -7.00 5.41
CA SER A 132 15.14 -8.23 5.52
C SER A 132 14.09 -8.39 4.43
N GLY A 133 14.07 -7.53 3.39
CA GLY A 133 13.14 -7.60 2.27
C GLY A 133 11.76 -6.97 2.50
N LYS A 134 11.52 -6.36 3.66
CA LYS A 134 10.23 -5.73 3.97
C LYS A 134 10.12 -4.37 3.29
N ILE A 135 9.03 -4.13 2.54
CA ILE A 135 8.75 -2.85 1.89
C ILE A 135 8.48 -1.77 2.95
N MET A 136 9.15 -0.63 2.80
CA MET A 136 9.04 0.51 3.70
C MET A 136 7.91 1.45 3.24
N ARG A 137 6.66 1.05 3.42
CA ARG A 137 5.47 1.82 3.00
C ARG A 137 5.42 3.22 3.60
N ARG A 138 6.02 3.42 4.77
CA ARG A 138 6.13 4.75 5.39
C ARG A 138 6.83 5.75 4.47
N ILE A 139 7.92 5.35 3.82
CA ILE A 139 8.67 6.19 2.88
C ILE A 139 7.83 6.45 1.63
N LEU A 140 7.23 5.41 1.05
CA LEU A 140 6.38 5.53 -0.12
C LEU A 140 5.19 6.47 0.11
N ARG A 141 4.58 6.41 1.29
CA ARG A 141 3.46 7.29 1.69
C ARG A 141 3.90 8.75 1.78
N LYS A 142 5.06 9.03 2.35
CA LYS A 142 5.61 10.39 2.43
C LYS A 142 5.93 10.95 1.04
N ILE A 143 6.53 10.14 0.16
CA ILE A 143 6.81 10.54 -1.23
C ILE A 143 5.49 10.84 -1.98
N ALA A 144 4.49 9.97 -1.86
CA ALA A 144 3.18 10.17 -2.48
C ALA A 144 2.45 11.42 -1.94
N ALA A 145 2.65 11.77 -0.67
CA ALA A 145 2.08 12.95 -0.05
C ALA A 145 2.86 14.26 -0.33
N ASN A 146 3.96 14.21 -1.08
CA ASN A 146 4.89 15.33 -1.29
C ASN A 146 5.58 15.82 0.00
N ASP A 147 5.68 14.97 1.02
CA ASP A 147 6.32 15.24 2.32
C ASP A 147 7.60 14.42 2.45
N TYR A 148 8.63 14.78 1.69
CA TYR A 148 9.89 14.05 1.64
C TYR A 148 11.08 14.78 2.27
N ASP A 149 10.85 15.94 2.88
CA ASP A 149 11.89 16.69 3.59
C ASP A 149 12.34 15.94 4.87
N ASP A 150 11.45 15.17 5.48
CA ASP A 150 11.76 14.26 6.59
C ASP A 150 11.22 12.85 6.33
N LEU A 151 11.99 12.01 5.68
CA LEU A 151 11.64 10.61 5.46
C LEU A 151 11.81 9.73 6.72
N GLY A 152 12.32 10.30 7.81
CA GLY A 152 12.63 9.61 9.06
C GLY A 152 13.79 8.61 8.89
N ASP A 153 13.88 7.63 9.79
CA ASP A 153 14.99 6.67 9.78
C ASP A 153 15.02 5.82 8.49
N THR A 154 16.07 6.03 7.69
CA THR A 154 16.37 5.30 6.45
C THR A 154 17.56 4.34 6.59
N SER A 155 18.15 4.22 7.79
CA SER A 155 19.37 3.43 8.05
C SER A 155 19.21 1.92 7.77
N THR A 156 17.97 1.44 7.78
CA THR A 156 17.62 0.03 7.53
C THR A 156 17.40 -0.29 6.05
N LEU A 157 17.44 0.72 5.15
CA LEU A 157 17.28 0.50 3.71
C LEU A 157 18.41 -0.36 3.14
N ALA A 158 18.02 -1.29 2.27
CA ALA A 158 18.97 -2.08 1.51
C ALA A 158 19.67 -1.25 0.42
N GLU A 159 18.90 -0.41 -0.28
CA GLU A 159 19.36 0.47 -1.36
C GLU A 159 18.83 1.90 -1.18
N PRO A 160 19.61 2.82 -0.61
CA PRO A 160 19.16 4.22 -0.41
C PRO A 160 18.85 4.97 -1.72
N LYS A 161 19.54 4.66 -2.83
CA LYS A 161 19.34 5.31 -4.13
C LYS A 161 17.93 5.15 -4.72
N VAL A 162 17.19 4.14 -4.29
CA VAL A 162 15.79 3.93 -4.71
C VAL A 162 14.91 5.13 -4.33
N ILE A 163 15.22 5.82 -3.23
CA ILE A 163 14.46 6.99 -2.80
C ILE A 163 14.59 8.14 -3.80
N ASP A 164 15.81 8.40 -4.25
CA ASP A 164 16.08 9.49 -5.21
C ASP A 164 15.33 9.25 -6.52
N ASP A 165 15.39 7.99 -7.04
CA ASP A 165 14.65 7.60 -8.24
C ASP A 165 13.13 7.74 -8.06
N LEU A 166 12.60 7.40 -6.90
CA LEU A 166 11.17 7.54 -6.60
C LEU A 166 10.72 9.00 -6.53
N ILE A 167 11.55 9.89 -6.00
CA ILE A 167 11.27 11.32 -5.92
C ILE A 167 11.33 11.97 -7.30
N GLU A 168 12.36 11.66 -8.09
CA GLU A 168 12.56 12.19 -9.43
C GLU A 168 11.44 11.78 -10.41
N ASN A 169 11.00 10.54 -10.33
CA ASN A 169 10.00 9.96 -11.24
C ASN A 169 8.56 10.03 -10.72
N LYS A 170 8.30 10.86 -9.73
CA LYS A 170 6.99 11.03 -9.11
C LYS A 170 5.93 11.49 -10.12
N GLN A 171 4.71 10.95 -10.00
CA GLN A 171 3.63 11.18 -10.96
C GLN A 171 2.67 12.31 -10.54
N ASN A 172 2.55 12.61 -9.27
CA ASN A 172 1.69 13.68 -8.74
C ASN A 172 2.47 14.97 -8.49
N LEU A 173 3.21 15.43 -9.48
CA LEU A 173 3.83 16.75 -9.45
C LEU A 173 2.71 17.79 -9.37
N LYS A 174 2.59 18.42 -8.21
CA LYS A 174 1.63 19.50 -7.85
C LYS A 174 0.50 19.72 -8.87
N LEU A 175 -0.66 19.22 -8.53
CA LEU A 175 -1.92 19.80 -8.99
C LEU A 175 -2.06 21.20 -8.38
#